data_97368702df9a5649731757f8291c68db
#
_entry.id   97368702df9a5649731757f8291c68db
#
_cell.length_a   1.000
_cell.length_b   1.000
_cell.length_c   1.000
_cell.angle_alpha   90.00
_cell.angle_beta   90.00
_cell.angle_gamma   90.00
#
_symmetry.space_group_name_H-M   'P 1'
#
loop_
_entity.id
_entity.type
_entity.pdbx_description
1 polymer ?
#
loop_
_entity_poly.entity_id
_entity_poly.type
_entity_poly.pdbx_seq_one_letter_code
_entity_poly.pdbx_strand_id
1 'polypeptide(L)'
;MASGGVAVLALALSACSSSPSQPAASPERVSGGPTGHYVVASGIHKIKHIIVIEQENRSFDSYFGTYPGADGIPMRNGVPTVCVPMPTGGCQAPYHDTADVNGGGPHGAANARNDVDGGKMDGFIASASKAKKGCGVNVDNPACSNAATPDVMGYHTAAEIPNYWTYAKDFTLDDHMFEPVASWSLPDHLYLVSGWSAKCSSPAPSSCVNAIKGPYTPAQMQKYVDQAIDTGTADVTDAWTDITWLLYNKHVSWAYYVQTGDQPDCEDDSAVACPPAAQSYLTPGIWNPLPIFEDVQKDHQIRNIQPLNNYFAEAKKGTLPSVMWVTPSQADSEHPPASVHQGQAYVTAVINAAMKSPDWDSTAIFLQWDDWGGFYDNVVPPPVDQNGYGLRVPAMVISPYAKQGYIDHQTLSSDAYLKFIEDDFLGGSRLNPETDGRPDPRPDVRENESILGNMVNDFDFNQSPLAPVLLPTNPPTDSPSIPANFNGLGPCVGCTATPPST
;
A
#
# COMPACT_ATOMS: atom_id res chain seq x y z
N MET A 1 8.96 93.17 -7.89
CA MET A 1 7.83 92.70 -7.11
C MET A 1 7.51 91.30 -7.61
N ALA A 2 7.97 90.32 -6.86
CA ALA A 2 7.87 88.89 -7.24
C ALA A 2 6.90 88.27 -6.24
N SER A 3 5.83 87.71 -6.77
CA SER A 3 4.90 86.86 -6.01
C SER A 3 5.23 85.36 -6.28
N GLY A 4 5.73 84.72 -5.23
CA GLY A 4 5.98 83.31 -5.26
C GLY A 4 4.67 82.51 -5.00
N GLY A 5 4.36 81.58 -5.92
CA GLY A 5 3.30 80.62 -5.71
C GLY A 5 3.86 79.36 -5.10
N VAL A 6 3.33 78.93 -3.96
CA VAL A 6 3.63 77.67 -3.28
C VAL A 6 2.72 76.60 -3.84
N ALA A 7 3.27 75.57 -4.49
CA ALA A 7 2.53 74.43 -4.88
C ALA A 7 2.49 73.42 -3.73
N VAL A 8 1.30 73.13 -3.22
CA VAL A 8 1.05 72.09 -2.21
C VAL A 8 0.87 70.78 -2.92
N LEU A 9 1.83 69.85 -2.75
CA LEU A 9 1.76 68.48 -3.22
C LEU A 9 0.95 67.67 -2.23
N ALA A 10 -0.27 67.27 -2.61
CA ALA A 10 -1.09 66.37 -1.81
C ALA A 10 -0.64 64.94 -2.03
N LEU A 11 0.03 64.33 -1.03
CA LEU A 11 0.26 62.89 -1.00
C LEU A 11 -1.05 62.18 -0.64
N ALA A 12 -1.60 61.46 -1.59
CA ALA A 12 -2.68 60.52 -1.35
C ALA A 12 -2.09 59.25 -0.65
N LEU A 13 -2.32 59.12 0.64
CA LEU A 13 -2.09 57.91 1.39
C LEU A 13 -3.19 56.90 1.02
N SER A 14 -2.84 55.90 0.16
CA SER A 14 -3.67 54.73 -0.02
C SER A 14 -3.61 53.88 1.25
N ALA A 15 -4.64 53.98 2.06
CA ALA A 15 -4.86 53.07 3.18
C ALA A 15 -5.23 51.71 2.61
N CYS A 16 -4.29 50.76 2.61
CA CYS A 16 -4.62 49.34 2.49
C CYS A 16 -5.47 48.94 3.70
N SER A 17 -6.79 48.88 3.48
CA SER A 17 -7.69 48.22 4.43
C SER A 17 -7.39 46.71 4.38
N SER A 18 -6.57 46.27 5.31
CA SER A 18 -6.52 44.84 5.64
C SER A 18 -7.88 44.49 6.25
N SER A 19 -8.71 43.79 5.49
CA SER A 19 -9.90 43.14 6.06
C SER A 19 -9.42 42.24 7.20
N PRO A 20 -10.03 42.31 8.37
CA PRO A 20 -9.68 41.37 9.43
C PRO A 20 -9.95 39.95 8.86
N SER A 21 -8.91 39.09 8.83
CA SER A 21 -9.09 37.67 8.59
C SER A 21 -10.10 37.17 9.61
N GLN A 22 -11.26 36.71 9.14
CA GLN A 22 -12.19 35.98 10.00
C GLN A 22 -11.38 34.87 10.65
N PRO A 23 -11.43 34.74 11.98
CA PRO A 23 -10.81 33.60 12.63
C PRO A 23 -11.40 32.35 12.00
N ALA A 24 -10.53 31.43 11.56
CA ALA A 24 -10.95 30.13 11.05
C ALA A 24 -11.93 29.57 12.07
N ALA A 25 -13.12 29.17 11.61
CA ALA A 25 -14.12 28.55 12.47
C ALA A 25 -13.45 27.39 13.18
N SER A 26 -13.53 27.39 14.52
CA SER A 26 -13.00 26.28 15.30
C SER A 26 -13.67 25.00 14.81
N PRO A 27 -12.89 23.94 14.54
CA PRO A 27 -13.46 22.69 14.06
C PRO A 27 -14.55 22.19 15.01
N GLU A 28 -15.69 21.80 14.45
CA GLU A 28 -16.78 21.24 15.24
C GLU A 28 -16.39 19.83 15.72
N ARG A 29 -16.54 19.56 17.01
CA ARG A 29 -16.34 18.22 17.56
C ARG A 29 -17.58 17.40 17.40
N VAL A 30 -17.50 16.27 16.70
CA VAL A 30 -18.58 15.31 16.55
C VAL A 30 -18.41 14.18 17.56
N SER A 31 -19.44 13.96 18.34
CA SER A 31 -19.56 12.75 19.17
C SER A 31 -20.20 11.66 18.33
N GLY A 32 -19.62 10.46 18.32
CA GLY A 32 -20.32 9.33 17.76
C GLY A 32 -19.67 8.62 16.58
N GLY A 33 -18.38 8.74 16.39
CA GLY A 33 -17.65 7.74 15.66
C GLY A 33 -17.68 6.39 16.39
N PRO A 34 -17.12 5.33 15.80
CA PRO A 34 -17.05 4.00 16.44
C PRO A 34 -16.42 4.07 17.84
N THR A 35 -15.43 4.93 18.01
CA THR A 35 -14.81 5.26 19.30
C THR A 35 -14.36 6.73 19.30
N GLY A 36 -14.51 7.42 20.44
CA GLY A 36 -13.96 8.76 20.66
C GLY A 36 -14.74 9.92 20.02
N HIS A 37 -14.07 11.06 19.93
CA HIS A 37 -14.60 12.32 19.42
C HIS A 37 -13.75 12.79 18.24
N TYR A 38 -14.40 13.18 17.14
CA TYR A 38 -13.72 13.66 15.95
C TYR A 38 -13.81 15.18 15.82
N VAL A 39 -12.84 15.73 15.10
CA VAL A 39 -12.89 17.11 14.63
C VAL A 39 -13.40 17.11 13.20
N VAL A 40 -14.60 17.64 12.97
CA VAL A 40 -15.20 17.71 11.63
C VAL A 40 -14.60 18.90 10.90
N ALA A 41 -13.81 18.63 9.84
CA ALA A 41 -13.26 19.68 8.98
C ALA A 41 -13.95 19.75 7.61
N SER A 42 -14.41 18.59 7.09
CA SER A 42 -15.05 18.46 5.78
C SER A 42 -15.89 17.19 5.76
N GLY A 43 -16.36 16.76 4.62
CA GLY A 43 -17.13 15.53 4.47
C GLY A 43 -16.36 14.23 4.78
N ILE A 44 -15.04 14.29 5.01
CA ILE A 44 -14.20 13.12 5.29
C ILE A 44 -14.77 12.25 6.43
N HIS A 45 -15.35 12.86 7.45
CA HIS A 45 -15.94 12.15 8.61
C HIS A 45 -17.23 11.39 8.31
N LYS A 46 -17.67 11.33 7.04
CA LYS A 46 -18.65 10.34 6.60
C LYS A 46 -18.06 8.95 6.56
N ILE A 47 -16.72 8.85 6.40
CA ILE A 47 -15.99 7.59 6.52
C ILE A 47 -15.81 7.28 8.00
N LYS A 48 -16.17 6.08 8.40
CA LYS A 48 -16.04 5.56 9.76
C LYS A 48 -15.24 4.29 9.83
N HIS A 49 -15.01 3.68 8.67
CA HIS A 49 -14.27 2.45 8.50
C HIS A 49 -13.33 2.59 7.32
N ILE A 50 -12.04 2.45 7.57
CA ILE A 50 -11.00 2.40 6.54
C ILE A 50 -10.44 0.99 6.51
N ILE A 51 -10.43 0.38 5.33
CA ILE A 51 -9.87 -0.94 5.06
C ILE A 51 -8.71 -0.75 4.10
N VAL A 52 -7.49 -1.00 4.55
CA VAL A 52 -6.32 -1.08 3.68
C VAL A 52 -6.11 -2.53 3.30
N ILE A 53 -6.20 -2.85 2.02
CA ILE A 53 -5.92 -4.18 1.48
C ILE A 53 -4.56 -4.09 0.80
N GLU A 54 -3.60 -4.83 1.33
CA GLU A 54 -2.26 -4.93 0.78
C GLU A 54 -2.14 -6.21 -0.02
N GLN A 55 -1.73 -6.09 -1.29
CA GLN A 55 -1.38 -7.19 -2.17
C GLN A 55 0.10 -7.11 -2.54
N GLU A 56 0.57 -8.07 -3.31
CA GLU A 56 1.99 -8.27 -3.50
C GLU A 56 2.43 -8.13 -4.95
N ASN A 57 3.51 -7.38 -5.08
CA ASN A 57 4.50 -7.40 -6.12
C ASN A 57 3.97 -7.26 -7.55
N ARG A 58 3.35 -6.09 -7.84
CA ARG A 58 3.00 -5.69 -9.20
C ARG A 58 3.29 -4.21 -9.43
N SER A 59 3.92 -3.88 -10.56
CA SER A 59 4.02 -2.49 -11.00
C SER A 59 2.68 -2.00 -11.54
N PHE A 60 2.48 -0.68 -11.57
CA PHE A 60 1.29 -0.08 -12.17
C PHE A 60 1.13 -0.52 -13.63
N ASP A 61 2.20 -0.47 -14.41
CA ASP A 61 2.16 -0.83 -15.83
C ASP A 61 1.82 -2.31 -16.06
N SER A 62 2.18 -3.19 -15.14
CA SER A 62 1.88 -4.62 -15.28
C SER A 62 0.38 -4.93 -15.18
N TYR A 63 -0.43 -4.07 -14.54
CA TYR A 63 -1.87 -4.27 -14.39
C TYR A 63 -2.73 -3.21 -15.07
N PHE A 64 -2.29 -1.98 -15.09
CA PHE A 64 -3.03 -0.85 -15.63
C PHE A 64 -2.29 -0.07 -16.71
N GLY A 65 -1.13 -0.54 -17.17
CA GLY A 65 -0.32 0.12 -18.18
C GLY A 65 -1.02 0.34 -19.52
N THR A 66 -2.14 -0.34 -19.77
CA THR A 66 -2.99 -0.13 -20.95
C THR A 66 -4.39 0.36 -20.59
N TYR A 67 -4.64 0.76 -19.35
CA TYR A 67 -5.94 1.25 -18.93
C TYR A 67 -6.25 2.61 -19.58
N PRO A 68 -7.44 2.77 -20.18
CA PRO A 68 -7.76 3.99 -20.93
C PRO A 68 -7.75 5.26 -20.05
N GLY A 69 -6.91 6.20 -20.39
CA GLY A 69 -6.79 7.50 -19.69
C GLY A 69 -5.76 7.54 -18.57
N ALA A 70 -5.22 6.41 -18.16
CA ALA A 70 -4.11 6.36 -17.19
C ALA A 70 -2.77 6.72 -17.86
N ASP A 71 -1.83 7.22 -17.04
CA ASP A 71 -0.43 7.43 -17.44
C ASP A 71 0.32 6.09 -17.47
N GLY A 72 -0.04 5.25 -18.43
CA GLY A 72 0.48 3.90 -18.58
C GLY A 72 1.54 3.77 -19.65
N ILE A 73 1.75 2.55 -20.13
CA ILE A 73 2.75 2.21 -21.15
C ILE A 73 2.58 3.11 -22.39
N PRO A 74 3.63 3.83 -22.83
CA PRO A 74 3.54 4.66 -24.03
C PRO A 74 3.22 3.85 -25.29
N MET A 75 2.05 4.08 -25.87
CA MET A 75 1.51 3.33 -27.01
C MET A 75 1.36 4.18 -28.26
N ARG A 76 1.54 3.57 -29.43
CA ARG A 76 1.18 4.14 -30.73
C ARG A 76 0.40 3.11 -31.54
N ASN A 77 -0.86 3.42 -31.84
CA ASN A 77 -1.74 2.50 -32.55
C ASN A 77 -1.82 1.10 -31.90
N GLY A 78 -1.86 1.04 -30.57
CA GLY A 78 -1.91 -0.21 -29.81
C GLY A 78 -0.58 -0.98 -29.73
N VAL A 79 0.54 -0.36 -30.12
CA VAL A 79 1.86 -0.97 -30.03
C VAL A 79 2.73 -0.15 -29.07
N PRO A 80 3.41 -0.76 -28.08
CA PRO A 80 4.35 -0.06 -27.20
C PRO A 80 5.44 0.65 -28.00
N THR A 81 5.78 1.87 -27.60
CA THR A 81 6.84 2.67 -28.20
C THR A 81 8.14 2.64 -27.40
N VAL A 82 8.13 1.99 -26.28
CA VAL A 82 9.28 1.75 -25.38
C VAL A 82 9.82 0.34 -25.60
N CYS A 83 11.11 0.17 -25.30
CA CYS A 83 11.79 -1.10 -25.48
C CYS A 83 12.99 -1.18 -24.54
N VAL A 84 13.02 -2.16 -23.65
CA VAL A 84 14.07 -2.35 -22.66
C VAL A 84 15.18 -3.22 -23.22
N PRO A 85 16.47 -2.84 -23.08
CA PRO A 85 17.60 -3.59 -23.63
C PRO A 85 17.70 -5.01 -23.05
N MET A 86 17.99 -5.97 -23.93
CA MET A 86 18.28 -7.34 -23.52
C MET A 86 19.80 -7.59 -23.40
N PRO A 87 20.25 -8.34 -22.38
CA PRO A 87 21.68 -8.68 -22.24
C PRO A 87 22.28 -9.43 -23.44
N THR A 88 21.43 -10.12 -24.20
CA THR A 88 21.83 -10.87 -25.42
C THR A 88 21.88 -10.00 -26.68
N GLY A 89 21.58 -8.72 -26.56
CA GLY A 89 21.46 -7.76 -27.67
C GLY A 89 20.01 -7.62 -28.17
N GLY A 90 19.71 -6.46 -28.75
CA GLY A 90 18.34 -6.07 -29.05
C GLY A 90 17.60 -5.53 -27.82
N CYS A 91 16.28 -5.48 -27.89
CA CYS A 91 15.43 -5.05 -26.78
C CYS A 91 14.08 -5.76 -26.81
N GLN A 92 13.40 -5.78 -25.67
CA GLN A 92 12.03 -6.30 -25.49
C GLN A 92 11.09 -5.14 -25.17
N ALA A 93 10.06 -4.97 -25.96
CA ALA A 93 8.94 -4.09 -25.63
C ALA A 93 7.99 -4.77 -24.63
N PRO A 94 7.23 -4.02 -23.83
CA PRO A 94 6.13 -4.58 -23.06
C PRO A 94 5.18 -5.39 -23.95
N TYR A 95 4.65 -6.49 -23.44
CA TYR A 95 3.77 -7.38 -24.20
C TYR A 95 2.58 -7.82 -23.35
N HIS A 96 1.46 -8.13 -24.02
CA HIS A 96 0.29 -8.69 -23.35
C HIS A 96 0.60 -10.12 -22.89
N ASP A 97 0.63 -10.32 -21.59
CA ASP A 97 0.85 -11.60 -20.95
C ASP A 97 -0.49 -12.18 -20.48
N THR A 98 -0.80 -13.37 -20.94
CA THR A 98 -2.02 -14.10 -20.54
C THR A 98 -1.73 -15.17 -19.49
N ALA A 99 -0.48 -15.28 -19.02
CA ALA A 99 -0.12 -16.26 -18.01
C ALA A 99 -0.74 -15.89 -16.66
N ASP A 100 -1.33 -16.88 -15.99
CA ASP A 100 -1.86 -16.72 -14.64
C ASP A 100 -0.75 -16.67 -13.57
N VAL A 101 0.39 -17.23 -13.89
CA VAL A 101 1.56 -17.36 -13.01
C VAL A 101 2.75 -16.68 -13.66
N ASN A 102 3.28 -15.69 -13.00
CA ASN A 102 4.45 -14.92 -13.43
C ASN A 102 5.65 -15.20 -12.53
N GLY A 103 6.84 -14.91 -13.02
CA GLY A 103 8.07 -15.07 -12.26
C GLY A 103 8.54 -13.81 -11.56
N GLY A 104 8.18 -12.64 -12.10
CA GLY A 104 8.67 -11.38 -11.59
C GLY A 104 10.19 -11.22 -11.68
N GLY A 105 10.73 -10.36 -10.84
CA GLY A 105 12.15 -10.08 -10.74
C GLY A 105 12.58 -9.78 -9.30
N PRO A 106 13.89 -9.60 -9.06
CA PRO A 106 14.38 -9.18 -7.76
C PRO A 106 13.99 -7.72 -7.52
N HIS A 107 13.53 -7.41 -6.31
CA HIS A 107 12.92 -6.14 -5.97
C HIS A 107 13.48 -5.45 -4.72
N GLY A 108 14.71 -5.78 -4.32
CA GLY A 108 15.39 -5.04 -3.24
C GLY A 108 15.88 -3.65 -3.66
N ALA A 109 16.32 -2.85 -2.70
CA ALA A 109 16.74 -1.46 -2.92
C ALA A 109 17.85 -1.27 -4.00
N ALA A 110 18.70 -2.27 -4.19
CA ALA A 110 19.70 -2.24 -5.26
C ALA A 110 19.06 -2.44 -6.64
N ASN A 111 18.01 -3.27 -6.68
CA ASN A 111 17.27 -3.58 -7.90
C ASN A 111 16.43 -2.39 -8.34
N ALA A 112 15.73 -1.73 -7.43
CA ALA A 112 15.00 -0.49 -7.71
C ALA A 112 15.91 0.56 -8.40
N ARG A 113 17.11 0.80 -7.84
CA ARG A 113 18.09 1.71 -8.46
C ARG A 113 18.55 1.27 -9.84
N ASN A 114 18.77 -0.04 -10.03
CA ASN A 114 19.17 -0.58 -11.32
C ASN A 114 18.06 -0.48 -12.36
N ASP A 115 16.84 -0.75 -11.98
CA ASP A 115 15.67 -0.74 -12.86
C ASP A 115 15.36 0.67 -13.33
N VAL A 116 15.43 1.64 -12.42
CA VAL A 116 15.31 3.08 -12.75
C VAL A 116 16.45 3.57 -13.61
N ASP A 117 17.67 3.06 -13.47
CA ASP A 117 18.92 3.42 -14.21
C ASP A 117 19.06 4.94 -14.44
N GLY A 118 18.99 5.70 -13.36
CA GLY A 118 19.13 7.16 -13.43
C GLY A 118 18.02 7.86 -14.19
N GLY A 119 16.84 7.27 -14.26
CA GLY A 119 15.63 7.80 -14.90
C GLY A 119 15.41 7.28 -16.33
N LYS A 120 16.15 6.28 -16.79
CA LYS A 120 15.93 5.69 -18.12
C LYS A 120 14.85 4.62 -18.11
N MET A 121 14.54 4.05 -16.95
CA MET A 121 13.56 2.98 -16.78
C MET A 121 13.85 1.78 -17.68
N ASP A 122 15.08 1.35 -17.76
CA ASP A 122 15.54 0.33 -18.73
C ASP A 122 16.38 -0.80 -18.11
N GLY A 123 16.46 -0.89 -16.77
CA GLY A 123 17.25 -1.90 -16.08
C GLY A 123 16.54 -3.23 -15.77
N PHE A 124 15.23 -3.32 -15.88
CA PHE A 124 14.39 -4.45 -15.44
C PHE A 124 14.84 -5.81 -15.96
N ILE A 125 15.06 -5.95 -17.27
CA ILE A 125 15.53 -7.20 -17.87
C ILE A 125 16.92 -7.57 -17.39
N ALA A 126 17.81 -6.58 -17.25
CA ALA A 126 19.18 -6.82 -16.77
C ALA A 126 19.20 -7.27 -15.30
N SER A 127 18.31 -6.74 -14.46
CA SER A 127 18.10 -7.18 -13.08
C SER A 127 17.55 -8.60 -13.05
N ALA A 128 16.44 -8.88 -13.72
CA ALA A 128 15.79 -10.18 -13.78
C ALA A 128 16.72 -11.27 -14.32
N SER A 129 17.53 -10.98 -15.35
CA SER A 129 18.45 -11.96 -15.95
C SER A 129 19.54 -12.45 -14.99
N LYS A 130 19.86 -11.68 -13.95
CA LYS A 130 20.86 -12.01 -12.93
C LYS A 130 20.25 -12.72 -11.72
N ALA A 131 18.95 -12.65 -11.56
CA ALA A 131 18.21 -13.15 -10.41
C ALA A 131 17.96 -14.64 -10.52
N LYS A 132 18.92 -15.44 -10.11
CA LYS A 132 18.80 -16.91 -10.05
C LYS A 132 18.77 -17.42 -8.61
N LYS A 133 18.73 -16.50 -7.62
CA LYS A 133 18.73 -16.87 -6.21
C LYS A 133 17.40 -17.50 -5.82
N GLY A 134 17.46 -18.59 -5.10
CA GLY A 134 16.26 -19.37 -4.72
C GLY A 134 15.84 -20.43 -5.73
N CYS A 135 16.31 -20.41 -6.99
CA CYS A 135 15.87 -21.34 -8.04
C CYS A 135 16.14 -22.84 -7.76
N GLY A 136 17.03 -23.14 -6.80
CA GLY A 136 17.20 -24.52 -6.32
C GLY A 136 16.07 -25.01 -5.41
N VAL A 137 15.26 -24.10 -4.86
CA VAL A 137 14.12 -24.41 -3.98
C VAL A 137 12.86 -24.65 -4.79
N ASN A 138 12.61 -23.82 -5.79
CA ASN A 138 11.47 -23.95 -6.68
C ASN A 138 11.94 -23.81 -8.15
N VAL A 139 12.27 -24.95 -8.77
CA VAL A 139 12.79 -25.02 -10.15
C VAL A 139 11.72 -24.68 -11.20
N ASP A 140 10.45 -24.78 -10.83
CA ASP A 140 9.31 -24.54 -11.73
C ASP A 140 8.88 -23.06 -11.72
N ASN A 141 9.50 -22.21 -10.88
CA ASN A 141 9.23 -20.78 -10.88
C ASN A 141 9.59 -20.19 -12.25
N PRO A 142 8.68 -19.45 -12.92
CA PRO A 142 8.93 -18.84 -14.22
C PRO A 142 10.18 -17.96 -14.26
N ALA A 143 10.50 -17.23 -13.17
CA ALA A 143 11.74 -16.44 -13.06
C ALA A 143 13.02 -17.28 -13.17
N CYS A 144 12.95 -18.57 -12.88
CA CYS A 144 14.06 -19.51 -12.98
C CYS A 144 14.21 -20.11 -14.39
N SER A 145 13.24 -19.90 -15.26
CA SER A 145 13.27 -20.36 -16.64
C SER A 145 14.27 -19.54 -17.48
N ASN A 146 14.71 -20.12 -18.59
CA ASN A 146 15.47 -19.37 -19.59
C ASN A 146 14.54 -18.96 -20.74
N ALA A 147 13.36 -18.44 -20.40
CA ALA A 147 12.38 -17.99 -21.38
C ALA A 147 12.98 -16.96 -22.33
N ALA A 148 12.61 -17.04 -23.62
CA ALA A 148 13.09 -16.12 -24.64
C ALA A 148 12.52 -14.70 -24.42
N THR A 149 11.35 -14.60 -23.84
CA THR A 149 10.66 -13.33 -23.52
C THR A 149 10.77 -13.10 -22.02
N PRO A 150 11.37 -11.99 -21.58
CA PRO A 150 11.46 -11.65 -20.17
C PRO A 150 10.09 -11.37 -19.55
N ASP A 151 9.74 -12.15 -18.55
CA ASP A 151 8.44 -12.09 -17.85
C ASP A 151 8.14 -10.74 -17.24
N VAL A 152 9.16 -10.05 -16.73
CA VAL A 152 9.05 -8.70 -16.17
C VAL A 152 8.53 -7.64 -17.12
N MET A 153 8.46 -7.92 -18.43
CA MET A 153 7.90 -7.01 -19.44
C MET A 153 6.44 -7.33 -19.78
N GLY A 154 5.84 -8.31 -19.13
CA GLY A 154 4.44 -8.69 -19.32
C GLY A 154 3.47 -7.74 -18.64
N TYR A 155 2.37 -7.43 -19.30
CA TYR A 155 1.23 -6.72 -18.70
C TYR A 155 -0.06 -7.50 -18.90
N HIS A 156 -0.95 -7.40 -17.91
CA HIS A 156 -2.32 -7.93 -17.96
C HIS A 156 -3.32 -6.88 -18.43
N THR A 157 -4.48 -7.33 -18.85
CA THR A 157 -5.60 -6.49 -19.27
C THR A 157 -6.88 -6.89 -18.54
N ALA A 158 -8.00 -6.29 -18.90
CA ALA A 158 -9.31 -6.73 -18.40
C ALA A 158 -9.63 -8.20 -18.70
N ALA A 159 -8.89 -8.86 -19.61
CA ALA A 159 -9.10 -10.27 -19.93
C ALA A 159 -8.59 -11.20 -18.83
N GLU A 160 -7.52 -10.82 -18.15
CA GLU A 160 -6.90 -11.58 -17.05
C GLU A 160 -7.38 -11.09 -15.69
N ILE A 161 -7.58 -9.78 -15.53
CA ILE A 161 -7.93 -9.13 -14.26
C ILE A 161 -9.23 -8.32 -14.34
N PRO A 162 -10.36 -8.92 -14.80
CA PRO A 162 -11.59 -8.19 -15.08
C PRO A 162 -12.18 -7.47 -13.87
N ASN A 163 -12.03 -8.01 -12.65
CA ASN A 163 -12.58 -7.40 -11.46
C ASN A 163 -11.82 -6.13 -11.09
N TYR A 164 -10.50 -6.11 -11.18
CA TYR A 164 -9.70 -4.91 -10.90
C TYR A 164 -10.02 -3.78 -11.90
N TRP A 165 -10.13 -4.11 -13.19
CA TRP A 165 -10.54 -3.12 -14.20
C TRP A 165 -11.98 -2.62 -14.01
N THR A 166 -12.86 -3.47 -13.46
CA THR A 166 -14.22 -3.06 -13.09
C THR A 166 -14.20 -2.11 -11.90
N TYR A 167 -13.41 -2.39 -10.88
CA TYR A 167 -13.26 -1.48 -9.73
C TYR A 167 -12.68 -0.14 -10.16
N ALA A 168 -11.64 -0.12 -10.99
CA ALA A 168 -11.06 1.11 -11.54
C ALA A 168 -12.07 1.93 -12.35
N LYS A 169 -12.97 1.26 -13.08
CA LYS A 169 -14.04 1.91 -13.84
C LYS A 169 -15.16 2.47 -12.96
N ASP A 170 -15.52 1.76 -11.91
CA ASP A 170 -16.69 2.07 -11.09
C ASP A 170 -16.34 2.92 -9.85
N PHE A 171 -15.06 3.10 -9.55
CA PHE A 171 -14.52 3.88 -8.44
C PHE A 171 -13.30 4.71 -8.91
N THR A 172 -12.33 5.00 -8.04
CA THR A 172 -11.13 5.77 -8.37
C THR A 172 -9.92 4.86 -8.58
N LEU A 173 -9.15 5.14 -9.63
CA LEU A 173 -7.84 4.55 -9.90
C LEU A 173 -6.75 5.60 -9.66
N ASP A 174 -5.71 5.27 -8.90
CA ASP A 174 -4.58 6.13 -8.60
C ASP A 174 -3.40 5.71 -9.50
N ASP A 175 -3.13 6.45 -10.56
CA ASP A 175 -2.12 6.06 -11.56
C ASP A 175 -0.72 6.60 -11.26
N HIS A 176 -0.57 7.36 -10.18
CA HIS A 176 0.69 7.85 -9.65
C HIS A 176 0.87 7.46 -8.17
N MET A 177 0.44 6.24 -7.82
CA MET A 177 0.74 5.63 -6.53
C MET A 177 2.14 5.02 -6.59
N PHE A 178 3.03 5.46 -5.70
CA PHE A 178 4.41 5.00 -5.60
C PHE A 178 4.59 4.21 -4.32
N GLU A 179 5.44 3.20 -4.37
CA GLU A 179 5.94 2.59 -3.13
C GLU A 179 6.49 3.68 -2.21
N PRO A 180 6.26 3.62 -0.90
CA PRO A 180 6.76 4.64 0.03
C PRO A 180 8.28 4.60 0.20
N VAL A 181 8.92 3.55 -0.25
CA VAL A 181 10.38 3.36 -0.17
C VAL A 181 10.89 2.54 -1.34
N ALA A 182 11.99 2.95 -1.97
CA ALA A 182 12.59 2.22 -3.09
C ALA A 182 13.27 0.92 -2.61
N SER A 183 12.48 -0.11 -2.25
CA SER A 183 12.98 -1.34 -1.63
C SER A 183 11.98 -2.50 -1.77
N TRP A 184 12.09 -3.50 -0.96
CA TRP A 184 11.31 -4.72 -0.88
C TRP A 184 10.20 -4.64 0.18
N SER A 185 9.36 -5.65 0.26
CA SER A 185 8.11 -5.68 1.03
C SER A 185 8.24 -5.27 2.51
N LEU A 186 9.25 -5.74 3.29
CA LEU A 186 9.31 -5.39 4.72
C LEU A 186 9.42 -3.88 4.98
N PRO A 187 10.34 -3.12 4.37
CA PRO A 187 10.34 -1.66 4.52
C PRO A 187 9.03 -1.02 4.10
N ASP A 188 8.38 -1.48 3.03
CA ASP A 188 7.08 -0.98 2.59
C ASP A 188 6.02 -1.15 3.66
N HIS A 189 5.84 -2.37 4.18
CA HIS A 189 4.90 -2.65 5.27
C HIS A 189 5.18 -1.85 6.56
N LEU A 190 6.44 -1.49 6.81
CA LEU A 190 6.77 -0.59 7.92
C LEU A 190 6.33 0.85 7.63
N TYR A 191 6.52 1.33 6.41
CA TYR A 191 6.01 2.64 6.00
C TYR A 191 4.48 2.69 6.03
N LEU A 192 3.80 1.63 5.59
CA LEU A 192 2.34 1.52 5.62
C LEU A 192 1.73 1.77 7.00
N VAL A 193 2.43 1.38 8.06
CA VAL A 193 1.94 1.52 9.45
C VAL A 193 2.64 2.61 10.25
N SER A 194 3.76 3.17 9.77
CA SER A 194 4.55 4.10 10.58
C SER A 194 5.19 5.27 9.84
N GLY A 195 5.06 5.35 8.50
CA GLY A 195 5.69 6.39 7.69
C GLY A 195 7.21 6.40 7.79
N TRP A 196 7.83 5.30 8.27
CA TRP A 196 9.27 5.22 8.45
C TRP A 196 9.78 3.79 8.50
N SER A 197 11.04 3.60 8.09
CA SER A 197 11.80 2.37 8.28
C SER A 197 13.12 2.68 8.99
N ALA A 198 13.42 1.94 10.07
CA ALA A 198 14.55 2.22 10.95
C ALA A 198 15.19 0.96 11.52
N LYS A 199 16.38 1.14 12.12
CA LYS A 199 17.03 0.15 12.97
C LYS A 199 17.23 0.74 14.36
N CYS A 200 16.77 0.04 15.40
CA CYS A 200 16.90 0.47 16.79
C CYS A 200 17.93 -0.40 17.52
N SER A 201 18.74 0.20 18.39
CA SER A 201 19.73 -0.50 19.20
C SER A 201 19.22 -0.83 20.60
N SER A 202 18.04 -0.36 20.97
CA SER A 202 17.36 -0.60 22.24
C SER A 202 15.85 -0.35 22.13
N PRO A 203 15.05 -0.69 23.17
CA PRO A 203 13.61 -0.37 23.19
C PRO A 203 13.28 1.13 23.32
N ALA A 204 14.25 2.02 23.33
CA ALA A 204 14.01 3.46 23.39
C ALA A 204 13.86 4.02 21.97
N PRO A 205 12.80 4.79 21.66
CA PRO A 205 12.63 5.40 20.34
C PRO A 205 13.84 6.21 19.87
N SER A 206 14.50 6.91 20.78
CA SER A 206 15.72 7.68 20.50
C SER A 206 16.94 6.86 20.07
N SER A 207 16.88 5.54 20.18
CA SER A 207 17.95 4.62 19.74
C SER A 207 17.82 4.22 18.28
N CYS A 208 16.74 4.58 17.62
CA CYS A 208 16.48 4.25 16.22
C CYS A 208 17.28 5.17 15.30
N VAL A 209 17.67 4.64 14.16
CA VAL A 209 18.34 5.39 13.09
C VAL A 209 17.70 5.05 11.77
N ASN A 210 17.55 6.04 10.89
CA ASN A 210 16.98 5.84 9.57
C ASN A 210 17.74 4.76 8.81
N ALA A 211 17.03 3.76 8.33
CA ALA A 211 17.60 2.68 7.53
C ALA A 211 16.49 1.95 6.77
N ILE A 212 16.77 1.52 5.57
CA ILE A 212 15.98 0.48 4.93
C ILE A 212 16.16 -0.78 5.77
N LYS A 213 15.07 -1.26 6.35
CA LYS A 213 15.09 -2.42 7.26
C LYS A 213 15.49 -3.67 6.48
N GLY A 214 16.48 -4.39 6.97
CA GLY A 214 16.78 -5.74 6.52
C GLY A 214 15.92 -6.77 7.25
N PRO A 215 15.98 -8.04 6.80
CA PRO A 215 15.12 -9.10 7.33
C PRO A 215 15.26 -9.32 8.83
N TYR A 216 14.17 -9.76 9.46
CA TYR A 216 14.21 -10.28 10.81
C TYR A 216 14.92 -11.62 10.85
N THR A 217 15.76 -11.84 11.85
CA THR A 217 16.41 -13.14 12.00
C THR A 217 15.42 -14.21 12.50
N PRO A 218 15.58 -15.48 12.12
CA PRO A 218 14.73 -16.55 12.64
C PRO A 218 14.67 -16.60 14.17
N ALA A 219 15.76 -16.23 14.86
CA ALA A 219 15.79 -16.17 16.32
C ALA A 219 14.94 -15.02 16.87
N GLN A 220 14.88 -13.88 16.18
CA GLN A 220 13.98 -12.78 16.53
C GLN A 220 12.53 -13.22 16.34
N MET A 221 12.21 -13.80 15.20
CA MET A 221 10.87 -14.30 14.90
C MET A 221 10.40 -15.35 15.92
N GLN A 222 11.22 -16.37 16.21
CA GLN A 222 10.87 -17.44 17.15
C GLN A 222 10.60 -16.91 18.56
N LYS A 223 11.32 -15.88 18.98
CA LYS A 223 11.15 -15.28 20.30
C LYS A 223 9.73 -14.72 20.52
N TYR A 224 9.13 -14.13 19.50
CA TYR A 224 7.75 -13.60 19.58
C TYR A 224 6.71 -14.72 19.63
N VAL A 225 6.92 -15.79 18.86
CA VAL A 225 6.05 -16.97 18.89
C VAL A 225 6.05 -17.64 20.27
N ASP A 226 7.22 -17.76 20.91
CA ASP A 226 7.36 -18.41 22.22
C ASP A 226 6.84 -17.55 23.38
N GLN A 227 6.85 -16.24 23.25
CA GLN A 227 6.40 -15.32 24.29
C GLN A 227 4.90 -15.11 24.33
N ALA A 228 4.16 -15.84 23.47
CA ALA A 228 2.72 -15.89 23.40
C ALA A 228 2.00 -14.74 24.12
N ILE A 229 1.67 -13.71 23.36
CA ILE A 229 0.53 -12.83 23.62
C ILE A 229 0.52 -12.24 25.06
N ASP A 230 0.89 -10.95 25.15
CA ASP A 230 0.52 -10.10 26.29
C ASP A 230 1.39 -10.19 27.58
N THR A 231 2.66 -10.53 27.47
CA THR A 231 3.55 -10.45 28.66
C THR A 231 4.29 -9.11 28.80
N GLY A 232 4.27 -8.24 27.81
CA GLY A 232 4.95 -6.93 27.84
C GLY A 232 6.48 -6.98 27.96
N THR A 233 7.10 -8.11 27.67
CA THR A 233 8.53 -8.38 27.93
C THR A 233 9.34 -8.81 26.72
N ALA A 234 8.82 -8.69 25.51
CA ALA A 234 9.60 -9.04 24.30
C ALA A 234 10.82 -8.12 24.16
N ASP A 235 11.94 -8.66 23.69
CA ASP A 235 13.06 -7.85 23.20
C ASP A 235 12.61 -7.22 21.87
N VAL A 236 12.13 -6.01 21.98
CA VAL A 236 11.55 -5.22 20.91
C VAL A 236 12.65 -4.85 19.93
N THR A 237 12.40 -5.02 18.66
CA THR A 237 13.32 -4.58 17.63
C THR A 237 12.91 -3.25 17.01
N ASP A 238 11.62 -2.88 17.05
CA ASP A 238 11.07 -1.69 16.44
C ASP A 238 10.47 -0.79 17.53
N ALA A 239 11.25 0.25 17.87
CA ALA A 239 10.96 1.10 19.01
C ALA A 239 10.40 2.48 18.65
N TRP A 240 10.39 2.83 17.35
CA TRP A 240 9.80 4.10 16.91
C TRP A 240 8.26 4.04 16.92
N THR A 241 7.63 5.17 16.71
CA THR A 241 6.17 5.30 16.80
C THR A 241 5.50 4.83 15.50
N ASP A 242 4.50 3.97 15.60
CA ASP A 242 3.58 3.61 14.55
C ASP A 242 2.19 4.27 14.73
N ILE A 243 1.32 4.18 13.71
CA ILE A 243 0.00 4.82 13.72
C ILE A 243 -0.91 4.27 14.83
N THR A 244 -0.69 3.03 15.28
CA THR A 244 -1.53 2.43 16.32
C THR A 244 -1.36 3.12 17.67
N TRP A 245 -0.20 3.75 17.93
CA TRP A 245 0.01 4.63 19.08
C TRP A 245 -0.96 5.80 19.09
N LEU A 246 -1.12 6.50 17.97
CA LEU A 246 -2.05 7.62 17.85
C LEU A 246 -3.50 7.14 17.97
N LEU A 247 -3.85 6.03 17.31
CA LEU A 247 -5.18 5.41 17.40
C LEU A 247 -5.52 5.03 18.84
N TYR A 248 -4.60 4.40 19.55
CA TYR A 248 -4.77 4.02 20.96
C TYR A 248 -5.03 5.23 21.85
N ASN A 249 -4.20 6.28 21.74
CA ASN A 249 -4.34 7.49 22.55
C ASN A 249 -5.62 8.28 22.28
N LYS A 250 -6.20 8.11 21.10
CA LYS A 250 -7.48 8.75 20.71
C LYS A 250 -8.67 7.81 20.84
N HIS A 251 -8.46 6.59 21.34
CA HIS A 251 -9.49 5.56 21.50
C HIS A 251 -10.20 5.22 20.18
N VAL A 252 -9.46 5.20 19.08
CA VAL A 252 -9.92 4.76 17.77
C VAL A 252 -9.67 3.27 17.64
N SER A 253 -10.70 2.50 17.30
CA SER A 253 -10.59 1.06 17.15
C SER A 253 -9.78 0.70 15.90
N TRP A 254 -8.93 -0.32 16.00
CA TRP A 254 -8.19 -0.82 14.86
C TRP A 254 -8.02 -2.34 14.93
N ALA A 255 -7.79 -2.96 13.78
CA ALA A 255 -7.39 -4.35 13.67
C ALA A 255 -6.42 -4.57 12.50
N TYR A 256 -5.59 -5.59 12.62
CA TYR A 256 -4.70 -6.06 11.58
C TYR A 256 -5.02 -7.54 11.31
N TYR A 257 -5.60 -7.83 10.13
CA TYR A 257 -6.08 -9.16 9.80
C TYR A 257 -5.08 -9.89 8.92
N VAL A 258 -4.56 -10.98 9.43
CA VAL A 258 -3.55 -11.80 8.74
C VAL A 258 -4.17 -13.12 8.29
N GLN A 259 -4.05 -13.41 7.00
CA GLN A 259 -4.45 -14.72 6.49
C GLN A 259 -3.44 -15.78 6.91
N THR A 260 -3.92 -16.90 7.41
CA THR A 260 -3.08 -18.05 7.74
C THR A 260 -2.67 -18.80 6.47
N GLY A 261 -1.41 -19.17 6.36
CA GLY A 261 -0.85 -19.90 5.23
C GLY A 261 0.67 -19.85 5.21
N ASP A 262 1.26 -19.75 4.05
CA ASP A 262 2.68 -19.45 3.88
C ASP A 262 2.87 -17.94 3.65
N GLN A 263 4.05 -17.43 4.02
CA GLN A 263 4.44 -16.03 3.76
C GLN A 263 4.55 -15.79 2.25
N PRO A 264 4.05 -14.66 1.73
CA PRO A 264 4.14 -14.34 0.31
C PRO A 264 5.56 -14.33 -0.24
N ASP A 265 6.49 -13.70 0.44
CA ASP A 265 7.89 -13.60 0.05
C ASP A 265 8.81 -14.18 1.14
N CYS A 266 10.10 -14.11 0.98
CA CYS A 266 11.07 -14.58 1.95
C CYS A 266 11.95 -13.44 2.49
N GLU A 267 12.65 -13.76 3.59
CA GLU A 267 13.58 -12.86 4.26
C GLU A 267 14.83 -12.53 3.41
N ASP A 268 14.85 -12.83 2.13
CA ASP A 268 15.94 -12.57 1.20
C ASP A 268 15.45 -11.72 0.03
N ASP A 269 15.51 -10.40 0.20
CA ASP A 269 15.10 -9.36 -0.76
C ASP A 269 15.69 -9.47 -2.18
N SER A 270 16.61 -10.38 -2.39
CA SER A 270 17.23 -10.62 -3.70
C SER A 270 16.88 -11.98 -4.32
N ALA A 271 16.11 -12.81 -3.63
CA ALA A 271 15.64 -14.09 -4.14
C ALA A 271 14.38 -13.91 -5.00
N VAL A 272 14.26 -14.71 -6.04
CA VAL A 272 13.06 -14.80 -6.88
C VAL A 272 12.27 -16.07 -6.61
N ALA A 273 12.73 -16.89 -5.69
CA ALA A 273 12.02 -18.08 -5.24
C ALA A 273 12.43 -18.40 -3.80
N CYS A 274 11.46 -18.58 -2.94
CA CYS A 274 11.60 -18.74 -1.51
C CYS A 274 11.18 -20.13 -1.03
N PRO A 275 11.82 -20.66 0.02
CA PRO A 275 11.25 -21.80 0.73
C PRO A 275 9.97 -21.36 1.45
N PRO A 276 8.92 -22.19 1.49
CA PRO A 276 7.71 -21.88 2.24
C PRO A 276 8.01 -21.62 3.72
N ALA A 277 7.45 -20.54 4.27
CA ALA A 277 7.52 -20.20 5.68
C ALA A 277 6.10 -19.95 6.22
N ALA A 278 5.75 -20.58 7.34
CA ALA A 278 4.40 -20.48 7.87
C ALA A 278 4.07 -19.06 8.35
N GLN A 279 2.88 -18.57 8.00
CA GLN A 279 2.31 -17.30 8.41
C GLN A 279 1.02 -17.49 9.22
N SER A 280 0.85 -16.67 10.23
CA SER A 280 -0.42 -16.48 10.95
C SER A 280 -0.44 -15.16 11.68
N TYR A 281 -1.59 -14.76 12.20
CA TYR A 281 -1.71 -13.56 13.04
C TYR A 281 -0.84 -13.62 14.33
N LEU A 282 -0.36 -14.80 14.71
CA LEU A 282 0.57 -15.01 15.84
C LEU A 282 2.04 -15.00 15.42
N THR A 283 2.32 -15.00 14.13
CA THR A 283 3.69 -15.05 13.60
C THR A 283 4.06 -13.64 13.14
N PRO A 284 4.94 -12.92 13.85
CA PRO A 284 5.46 -11.66 13.36
C PRO A 284 6.30 -11.89 12.10
N GLY A 285 6.35 -10.91 11.22
CA GLY A 285 7.09 -11.04 9.97
C GLY A 285 6.86 -9.85 9.06
N ILE A 286 7.16 -10.02 7.79
CA ILE A 286 7.03 -9.01 6.76
C ILE A 286 5.58 -8.50 6.71
N TRP A 287 4.60 -9.42 6.61
CA TRP A 287 3.18 -9.11 6.52
C TRP A 287 2.45 -8.99 7.85
N ASN A 288 3.18 -9.09 8.95
CA ASN A 288 2.67 -8.90 10.30
C ASN A 288 3.74 -8.20 11.16
N PRO A 289 4.12 -6.94 10.84
CA PRO A 289 5.20 -6.25 11.53
C PRO A 289 4.79 -5.73 12.91
N LEU A 290 3.51 -5.44 13.13
CA LEU A 290 3.02 -4.78 14.36
C LEU A 290 3.35 -5.52 15.68
N PRO A 291 3.39 -6.86 15.75
CA PRO A 291 3.83 -7.52 16.99
C PRO A 291 5.24 -7.15 17.45
N ILE A 292 6.06 -6.62 16.54
CA ILE A 292 7.46 -6.26 16.79
C ILE A 292 7.59 -4.84 17.35
N PHE A 293 6.56 -4.01 17.21
CA PHE A 293 6.55 -2.65 17.72
C PHE A 293 6.37 -2.60 19.23
N GLU A 294 7.20 -1.79 19.87
CA GLU A 294 7.26 -1.63 21.32
C GLU A 294 5.98 -1.04 21.91
N ASP A 295 5.37 -0.09 21.24
CA ASP A 295 4.14 0.55 21.68
C ASP A 295 2.95 -0.40 21.58
N VAL A 296 2.81 -1.16 20.49
CA VAL A 296 1.76 -2.18 20.35
C VAL A 296 1.78 -3.18 21.52
N GLN A 297 2.98 -3.59 21.95
CA GLN A 297 3.15 -4.51 23.07
C GLN A 297 2.85 -3.85 24.42
N LYS A 298 3.43 -2.68 24.69
CA LYS A 298 3.27 -1.95 25.96
C LYS A 298 1.84 -1.50 26.21
N ASP A 299 1.13 -1.20 25.15
CA ASP A 299 -0.27 -0.76 25.23
C ASP A 299 -1.25 -1.95 25.18
N HIS A 300 -0.74 -3.19 25.23
CA HIS A 300 -1.52 -4.42 25.21
C HIS A 300 -2.45 -4.52 23.99
N GLN A 301 -1.97 -4.03 22.82
CA GLN A 301 -2.73 -3.99 21.59
C GLN A 301 -2.52 -5.20 20.67
N ILE A 302 -1.65 -6.16 21.04
CA ILE A 302 -1.40 -7.41 20.27
C ILE A 302 -2.71 -8.14 19.91
N ARG A 303 -3.73 -8.08 20.78
CA ARG A 303 -5.05 -8.69 20.54
C ARG A 303 -5.82 -8.09 19.33
N ASN A 304 -5.40 -6.93 18.83
CA ASN A 304 -5.99 -6.32 17.66
C ASN A 304 -5.42 -6.93 16.36
N ILE A 305 -4.37 -7.73 16.47
CA ILE A 305 -3.86 -8.54 15.37
C ILE A 305 -4.61 -9.85 15.37
N GLN A 306 -5.34 -10.15 14.30
CA GLN A 306 -6.37 -11.17 14.29
C GLN A 306 -6.31 -12.05 13.03
N PRO A 307 -6.86 -13.27 13.07
CA PRO A 307 -7.00 -14.06 11.85
C PRO A 307 -8.04 -13.45 10.92
N LEU A 308 -7.79 -13.53 9.61
CA LEU A 308 -8.64 -12.98 8.56
C LEU A 308 -10.13 -13.38 8.68
N ASN A 309 -10.42 -14.57 9.19
CA ASN A 309 -11.82 -15.02 9.38
C ASN A 309 -12.63 -14.09 10.29
N ASN A 310 -11.98 -13.36 11.20
CA ASN A 310 -12.66 -12.40 12.05
C ASN A 310 -13.14 -11.18 11.25
N TYR A 311 -12.36 -10.72 10.26
CA TYR A 311 -12.79 -9.67 9.35
C TYR A 311 -14.15 -10.00 8.68
N PHE A 312 -14.26 -11.21 8.10
CA PHE A 312 -15.51 -11.63 7.46
C PHE A 312 -16.68 -11.73 8.44
N ALA A 313 -16.40 -12.18 9.67
CA ALA A 313 -17.43 -12.29 10.71
C ALA A 313 -17.90 -10.91 11.20
N GLU A 314 -16.99 -9.95 11.32
CA GLU A 314 -17.27 -8.58 11.76
C GLU A 314 -17.95 -7.79 10.66
N ALA A 315 -17.51 -7.88 9.41
CA ALA A 315 -18.19 -7.29 8.26
C ALA A 315 -19.65 -7.76 8.17
N LYS A 316 -19.89 -9.07 8.31
CA LYS A 316 -21.26 -9.62 8.31
C LYS A 316 -22.15 -9.07 9.43
N LYS A 317 -21.57 -8.73 10.59
CA LYS A 317 -22.33 -8.23 11.75
C LYS A 317 -22.51 -6.71 11.74
N GLY A 318 -21.77 -5.95 10.93
CA GLY A 318 -21.68 -4.50 11.01
C GLY A 318 -20.94 -4.06 12.29
N THR A 319 -19.79 -4.65 12.55
CA THR A 319 -18.95 -4.36 13.73
C THR A 319 -17.49 -4.19 13.34
N LEU A 320 -17.24 -3.70 12.13
CA LEU A 320 -15.88 -3.44 11.66
C LEU A 320 -15.20 -2.37 12.54
N PRO A 321 -13.90 -2.49 12.83
CA PRO A 321 -13.14 -1.41 13.46
C PRO A 321 -13.10 -0.14 12.60
N SER A 322 -12.61 0.94 13.18
CA SER A 322 -12.46 2.22 12.46
C SER A 322 -11.34 2.16 11.42
N VAL A 323 -10.22 1.53 11.75
CA VAL A 323 -9.07 1.39 10.86
C VAL A 323 -8.64 -0.07 10.83
N MET A 324 -8.43 -0.61 9.66
CA MET A 324 -7.98 -1.99 9.54
C MET A 324 -7.10 -2.22 8.32
N TRP A 325 -6.18 -3.17 8.48
CA TRP A 325 -5.31 -3.70 7.43
C TRP A 325 -5.65 -5.16 7.19
N VAL A 326 -5.57 -5.59 5.95
CA VAL A 326 -5.89 -6.96 5.53
C VAL A 326 -4.76 -7.46 4.64
N THR A 327 -4.07 -8.50 5.08
CA THR A 327 -2.91 -9.06 4.38
C THR A 327 -3.13 -10.52 3.98
N PRO A 328 -2.71 -10.93 2.78
CA PRO A 328 -2.91 -12.27 2.24
C PRO A 328 -1.89 -13.27 2.77
N SER A 329 -2.11 -14.53 2.46
CA SER A 329 -1.07 -15.56 2.42
C SER A 329 -0.47 -15.64 1.01
N GLN A 330 0.66 -16.32 0.85
CA GLN A 330 1.36 -16.49 -0.42
C GLN A 330 0.43 -16.92 -1.57
N ALA A 331 -0.46 -17.88 -1.32
CA ALA A 331 -1.35 -18.40 -2.35
C ALA A 331 -2.35 -17.37 -2.91
N ASP A 332 -2.69 -16.37 -2.12
CA ASP A 332 -3.71 -15.36 -2.41
C ASP A 332 -3.11 -13.95 -2.62
N SER A 333 -1.77 -13.83 -2.59
CA SER A 333 -1.06 -12.54 -2.59
C SER A 333 -0.76 -11.96 -3.97
N GLU A 334 -0.75 -12.79 -5.01
CA GLU A 334 -0.24 -12.47 -6.35
C GLU A 334 1.28 -12.30 -6.42
N HIS A 335 1.99 -12.40 -5.27
CA HIS A 335 3.46 -12.43 -5.28
C HIS A 335 3.96 -13.57 -6.19
N PRO A 336 4.81 -13.28 -7.18
CA PRO A 336 5.31 -14.33 -8.05
C PRO A 336 5.98 -15.51 -7.26
N PRO A 337 5.63 -16.76 -7.52
CA PRO A 337 4.78 -17.26 -8.62
C PRO A 337 3.33 -17.59 -8.19
N ALA A 338 2.69 -16.82 -7.33
CA ALA A 338 1.28 -17.03 -7.01
C ALA A 338 0.38 -16.74 -8.22
N SER A 339 -0.82 -17.32 -8.19
CA SER A 339 -1.83 -17.14 -9.22
C SER A 339 -2.46 -15.75 -9.12
N VAL A 340 -2.41 -14.99 -10.21
CA VAL A 340 -3.10 -13.71 -10.35
C VAL A 340 -4.62 -13.87 -10.22
N HIS A 341 -5.16 -14.93 -10.83
CA HIS A 341 -6.59 -15.24 -10.73
C HIS A 341 -7.04 -15.54 -9.29
N GLN A 342 -6.22 -16.30 -8.54
CA GLN A 342 -6.53 -16.62 -7.15
C GLN A 342 -6.43 -15.39 -6.24
N GLY A 343 -5.42 -14.53 -6.41
CA GLY A 343 -5.31 -13.29 -5.66
C GLY A 343 -6.46 -12.32 -5.96
N GLN A 344 -6.83 -12.17 -7.24
CA GLN A 344 -8.02 -11.40 -7.63
C GLN A 344 -9.30 -11.95 -6.98
N ALA A 345 -9.44 -13.28 -6.87
CA ALA A 345 -10.58 -13.90 -6.20
C ALA A 345 -10.61 -13.56 -4.70
N TYR A 346 -9.46 -13.61 -4.05
CA TYR A 346 -9.29 -13.23 -2.65
C TYR A 346 -9.66 -11.76 -2.39
N VAL A 347 -9.06 -10.84 -3.13
CA VAL A 347 -9.36 -9.41 -3.00
C VAL A 347 -10.84 -9.12 -3.25
N THR A 348 -11.42 -9.75 -4.28
CA THR A 348 -12.86 -9.62 -4.56
C THR A 348 -13.72 -10.13 -3.39
N ALA A 349 -13.32 -11.22 -2.73
CA ALA A 349 -14.03 -11.73 -1.57
C ALA A 349 -13.99 -10.74 -0.39
N VAL A 350 -12.82 -10.14 -0.12
CA VAL A 350 -12.64 -9.11 0.93
C VAL A 350 -13.51 -7.88 0.64
N ILE A 351 -13.46 -7.35 -0.59
CA ILE A 351 -14.24 -6.18 -1.01
C ILE A 351 -15.74 -6.49 -0.95
N ASN A 352 -16.17 -7.64 -1.46
CA ASN A 352 -17.59 -8.05 -1.38
C ASN A 352 -18.11 -8.18 0.05
N ALA A 353 -17.25 -8.60 0.99
CA ALA A 353 -17.63 -8.67 2.41
C ALA A 353 -17.88 -7.27 2.98
N ALA A 354 -17.01 -6.31 2.70
CA ALA A 354 -17.20 -4.91 3.07
C ALA A 354 -18.47 -4.31 2.43
N MET A 355 -18.68 -4.54 1.13
CA MET A 355 -19.84 -4.03 0.41
C MET A 355 -21.18 -4.63 0.86
N LYS A 356 -21.16 -5.84 1.43
CA LYS A 356 -22.34 -6.49 2.03
C LYS A 356 -22.54 -6.12 3.49
N SER A 357 -21.57 -5.50 4.12
CA SER A 357 -21.64 -5.08 5.51
C SER A 357 -22.72 -4.00 5.71
N PRO A 358 -23.43 -3.97 6.85
CA PRO A 358 -24.18 -2.80 7.28
C PRO A 358 -23.36 -1.51 7.36
N ASP A 359 -22.03 -1.63 7.46
CA ASP A 359 -21.09 -0.50 7.59
C ASP A 359 -20.70 0.10 6.24
N TRP A 360 -21.13 -0.50 5.10
CA TRP A 360 -20.72 -0.07 3.75
C TRP A 360 -20.92 1.42 3.50
N ASP A 361 -22.06 1.99 3.88
CA ASP A 361 -22.38 3.39 3.62
C ASP A 361 -21.41 4.41 4.26
N SER A 362 -20.48 3.94 5.09
CA SER A 362 -19.45 4.74 5.75
C SER A 362 -18.07 4.12 5.64
N THR A 363 -17.82 3.28 4.64
CA THR A 363 -16.55 2.56 4.46
C THR A 363 -15.75 3.14 3.29
N ALA A 364 -14.43 3.24 3.47
CA ALA A 364 -13.47 3.42 2.39
C ALA A 364 -12.49 2.24 2.37
N ILE A 365 -12.24 1.70 1.19
CA ILE A 365 -11.25 0.65 0.95
C ILE A 365 -10.12 1.30 0.13
N PHE A 366 -8.89 1.15 0.61
CA PHE A 366 -7.67 1.47 -0.09
C PHE A 366 -7.02 0.15 -0.47
N LEU A 367 -7.03 -0.18 -1.75
CA LEU A 367 -6.40 -1.37 -2.30
C LEU A 367 -5.10 -0.96 -2.96
N GLN A 368 -3.98 -1.56 -2.57
CA GLN A 368 -2.69 -1.34 -3.22
C GLN A 368 -1.87 -2.63 -3.26
N TRP A 369 -0.80 -2.60 -4.04
CA TRP A 369 0.30 -3.56 -4.03
C TRP A 369 1.50 -2.93 -3.35
N ASP A 370 2.27 -3.72 -2.62
CA ASP A 370 3.38 -3.23 -1.79
C ASP A 370 4.54 -2.70 -2.65
N ASP A 371 5.10 -3.53 -3.53
CA ASP A 371 6.20 -3.16 -4.40
C ASP A 371 6.02 -3.63 -5.85
N TRP A 372 6.93 -3.22 -6.74
CA TRP A 372 6.83 -3.48 -8.18
C TRP A 372 7.16 -4.92 -8.60
N GLY A 373 7.70 -5.78 -7.72
CA GLY A 373 8.03 -7.18 -8.01
C GLY A 373 9.03 -7.39 -9.14
N GLY A 374 9.85 -6.39 -9.45
CA GLY A 374 10.74 -6.41 -10.62
C GLY A 374 10.05 -6.20 -11.96
N PHE A 375 8.72 -5.98 -12.00
CA PHE A 375 7.98 -5.72 -13.24
C PHE A 375 8.22 -4.31 -13.75
N TYR A 376 8.17 -4.16 -15.07
CA TYR A 376 8.38 -2.91 -15.76
C TYR A 376 7.37 -1.83 -15.36
N ASP A 377 7.86 -0.63 -15.16
CA ASP A 377 7.08 0.60 -15.10
C ASP A 377 7.78 1.71 -15.89
N ASN A 378 7.01 2.59 -16.51
CA ASN A 378 7.56 3.63 -17.39
C ASN A 378 7.81 4.97 -16.70
N VAL A 379 7.28 5.19 -15.49
CA VAL A 379 7.36 6.47 -14.79
C VAL A 379 8.51 6.49 -13.79
N VAL A 380 9.34 7.53 -13.89
CA VAL A 380 10.46 7.73 -12.96
C VAL A 380 9.92 8.13 -11.59
N PRO A 381 10.29 7.41 -10.50
CA PRO A 381 9.90 7.80 -9.16
C PRO A 381 10.37 9.23 -8.82
N PRO A 382 9.52 10.05 -8.18
CA PRO A 382 9.91 11.39 -7.78
C PRO A 382 10.86 11.35 -6.57
N PRO A 383 11.82 12.27 -6.47
CA PRO A 383 12.64 12.39 -5.27
C PRO A 383 11.81 12.94 -4.10
N VAL A 384 11.89 12.31 -2.95
CA VAL A 384 11.23 12.74 -1.71
C VAL A 384 12.24 12.96 -0.59
N ASP A 385 12.93 11.93 -0.15
CA ASP A 385 13.95 11.97 0.90
C ASP A 385 15.11 11.01 0.57
N GLN A 386 15.92 10.65 1.57
CA GLN A 386 17.06 9.75 1.39
C GLN A 386 16.68 8.29 1.09
N ASN A 387 15.47 7.85 1.49
CA ASN A 387 14.97 6.51 1.20
C ASN A 387 14.24 6.47 -0.16
N GLY A 388 13.79 7.62 -0.63
CA GLY A 388 13.09 7.80 -1.90
C GLY A 388 11.67 7.25 -1.88
N TYR A 389 10.92 7.52 -2.94
CA TYR A 389 9.81 6.66 -3.35
C TYR A 389 10.35 5.57 -4.27
N GLY A 390 9.71 4.39 -4.23
CA GLY A 390 9.96 3.31 -5.17
C GLY A 390 9.18 3.49 -6.46
N LEU A 391 9.05 2.42 -7.24
CA LEU A 391 8.34 2.44 -8.50
C LEU A 391 6.82 2.54 -8.26
N ARG A 392 6.06 2.80 -9.32
CA ARG A 392 4.61 2.83 -9.17
C ARG A 392 4.04 1.43 -8.95
N VAL A 393 3.03 1.39 -8.11
CA VAL A 393 2.22 0.20 -7.82
C VAL A 393 0.76 0.48 -8.17
N PRO A 394 -0.07 -0.51 -8.49
CA PRO A 394 -1.49 -0.30 -8.67
C PRO A 394 -2.13 0.15 -7.36
N ALA A 395 -3.06 1.11 -7.43
CA ALA A 395 -3.84 1.49 -6.27
C ALA A 395 -5.24 1.98 -6.65
N MET A 396 -6.20 1.77 -5.77
CA MET A 396 -7.61 2.14 -5.97
C MET A 396 -8.28 2.58 -4.68
N VAL A 397 -9.15 3.56 -4.79
CA VAL A 397 -10.07 3.95 -3.72
C VAL A 397 -11.46 3.44 -4.05
N ILE A 398 -11.99 2.55 -3.21
CA ILE A 398 -13.30 1.93 -3.37
C ILE A 398 -14.18 2.32 -2.19
N SER A 399 -15.20 3.14 -2.45
CA SER A 399 -16.06 3.71 -1.40
C SER A 399 -17.42 4.13 -1.98
N PRO A 400 -18.49 4.15 -1.19
CA PRO A 400 -19.73 4.79 -1.61
C PRO A 400 -19.57 6.28 -1.94
N TYR A 401 -18.49 6.91 -1.51
CA TYR A 401 -18.17 8.31 -1.79
C TYR A 401 -17.02 8.49 -2.78
N ALA A 402 -16.41 7.43 -3.28
CA ALA A 402 -15.38 7.54 -4.32
C ALA A 402 -15.96 8.16 -5.60
N LYS A 403 -15.16 8.93 -6.32
CA LYS A 403 -15.51 9.48 -7.63
C LYS A 403 -15.52 8.36 -8.66
N GLN A 404 -16.64 8.16 -9.32
CA GLN A 404 -16.82 7.08 -10.28
C GLN A 404 -16.01 7.31 -11.57
N GLY A 405 -15.16 6.35 -11.93
CA GLY A 405 -14.34 6.38 -13.14
C GLY A 405 -13.32 7.52 -13.15
N TYR A 406 -12.95 8.01 -11.98
CA TYR A 406 -11.93 9.04 -11.85
C TYR A 406 -10.54 8.40 -11.83
N ILE A 407 -9.60 9.02 -12.52
CA ILE A 407 -8.19 8.67 -12.44
C ILE A 407 -7.51 9.81 -11.71
N ASP A 408 -6.88 9.52 -10.58
CA ASP A 408 -6.10 10.50 -9.84
C ASP A 408 -4.64 10.45 -10.31
N HIS A 409 -4.15 11.61 -10.74
CA HIS A 409 -2.78 11.80 -11.21
C HIS A 409 -1.88 12.48 -10.16
N GLN A 410 -2.34 12.59 -8.90
CA GLN A 410 -1.50 13.12 -7.84
C GLN A 410 -0.38 12.14 -7.50
N THR A 411 0.77 12.64 -7.11
CA THR A 411 1.80 11.79 -6.50
C THR A 411 1.30 11.32 -5.14
N LEU A 412 1.09 10.04 -5.01
CA LEU A 412 0.61 9.37 -3.80
C LEU A 412 1.60 8.27 -3.37
N SER A 413 1.50 7.88 -2.13
CA SER A 413 2.12 6.69 -1.54
C SER A 413 1.30 6.26 -0.33
N SER A 414 1.64 5.18 0.35
CA SER A 414 0.97 4.77 1.60
C SER A 414 1.04 5.83 2.70
N ASP A 415 1.94 6.81 2.62
CA ASP A 415 1.96 8.01 3.47
C ASP A 415 0.64 8.80 3.37
N ALA A 416 -0.01 8.81 2.19
CA ALA A 416 -1.31 9.44 2.00
C ALA A 416 -2.44 8.70 2.71
N TYR A 417 -2.33 7.37 2.90
CA TYR A 417 -3.27 6.62 3.73
C TYR A 417 -3.14 6.98 5.20
N LEU A 418 -1.90 7.08 5.71
CA LEU A 418 -1.66 7.57 7.08
C LEU A 418 -2.26 8.95 7.26
N LYS A 419 -1.97 9.87 6.33
CA LYS A 419 -2.53 11.22 6.34
C LYS A 419 -4.06 11.23 6.34
N PHE A 420 -4.71 10.39 5.54
CA PHE A 420 -6.18 10.29 5.51
C PHE A 420 -6.74 9.78 6.84
N ILE A 421 -6.13 8.74 7.43
CA ILE A 421 -6.51 8.20 8.74
C ILE A 421 -6.37 9.29 9.82
N GLU A 422 -5.29 10.03 9.80
CA GLU A 422 -5.00 11.09 10.77
C GLU A 422 -5.95 12.28 10.63
N ASP A 423 -6.28 12.68 9.41
CA ASP A 423 -7.22 13.74 9.13
C ASP A 423 -8.65 13.35 9.52
N ASP A 424 -9.03 12.10 9.30
CA ASP A 424 -10.36 11.63 9.61
C ASP A 424 -10.56 11.35 11.12
N PHE A 425 -9.68 10.57 11.73
CA PHE A 425 -9.91 10.04 13.07
C PHE A 425 -9.10 10.76 14.17
N LEU A 426 -7.98 11.40 13.84
CA LEU A 426 -7.02 11.90 14.81
C LEU A 426 -6.96 13.43 14.87
N GLY A 427 -7.86 14.12 14.14
CA GLY A 427 -7.93 15.58 14.11
C GLY A 427 -6.71 16.22 13.46
N GLY A 428 -6.09 15.54 12.51
CA GLY A 428 -4.90 16.00 11.79
C GLY A 428 -3.60 15.85 12.58
N SER A 429 -3.59 15.09 13.68
CA SER A 429 -2.33 14.71 14.35
C SER A 429 -1.52 13.82 13.43
N ARG A 430 -0.21 14.07 13.33
CA ARG A 430 0.72 13.31 12.48
C ARG A 430 1.61 12.39 13.31
N LEU A 431 2.23 11.40 12.66
CA LEU A 431 3.37 10.68 13.21
C LEU A 431 4.58 11.63 13.25
N ASN A 432 4.51 12.59 14.14
CA ASN A 432 5.47 13.68 14.27
C ASN A 432 6.14 13.63 15.65
N PRO A 433 7.46 13.34 15.71
CA PRO A 433 8.19 13.17 16.96
C PRO A 433 8.13 14.39 17.91
N GLU A 434 7.81 15.58 17.39
CA GLU A 434 7.66 16.77 18.22
C GLU A 434 6.30 16.82 18.92
N THR A 435 5.26 16.17 18.37
CA THR A 435 3.87 16.36 18.79
C THR A 435 3.09 15.09 19.10
N ASP A 436 3.56 13.91 18.69
CA ASP A 436 2.86 12.65 18.89
C ASP A 436 2.91 12.13 20.34
N GLY A 437 3.81 12.66 21.16
CA GLY A 437 4.00 12.28 22.56
C GLY A 437 5.01 11.15 22.76
N ARG A 438 5.64 10.66 21.72
CA ARG A 438 6.65 9.59 21.74
C ARG A 438 7.80 9.91 20.78
N PRO A 439 8.65 10.91 21.11
CA PRO A 439 9.68 11.41 20.20
C PRO A 439 10.64 10.33 19.72
N ASP A 440 10.83 10.24 18.42
CA ASP A 440 11.83 9.41 17.73
C ASP A 440 12.66 10.24 16.76
N PRO A 441 13.81 9.73 16.26
CA PRO A 441 14.69 10.49 15.39
C PRO A 441 14.39 10.31 13.89
N ARG A 442 13.12 10.09 13.50
CA ARG A 442 12.76 10.06 12.07
C ARG A 442 13.18 11.36 11.42
N PRO A 443 13.75 11.31 10.20
CA PRO A 443 14.25 12.52 9.54
C PRO A 443 13.12 13.41 9.04
N ASP A 444 11.99 12.81 8.66
CA ASP A 444 10.88 13.46 7.98
C ASP A 444 9.54 13.00 8.53
N VAL A 445 8.54 13.87 8.44
CA VAL A 445 7.13 13.56 8.66
C VAL A 445 6.49 13.42 7.29
N ARG A 446 6.44 12.19 6.79
CA ARG A 446 6.07 11.86 5.40
C ARG A 446 4.69 12.38 5.01
N GLU A 447 3.75 12.39 5.93
CA GLU A 447 2.39 12.90 5.72
C GLU A 447 2.35 14.43 5.46
N ASN A 448 3.45 15.12 5.76
CA ASN A 448 3.60 16.58 5.53
C ASN A 448 4.42 16.91 4.28
N GLU A 449 4.92 15.92 3.57
CA GLU A 449 5.71 16.15 2.37
C GLU A 449 4.92 16.92 1.30
N SER A 450 5.55 17.96 0.76
CA SER A 450 4.88 18.87 -0.17
C SER A 450 4.53 18.25 -1.51
N ILE A 451 5.20 17.16 -1.87
CA ILE A 451 4.93 16.39 -3.09
C ILE A 451 3.74 15.45 -2.91
N LEU A 452 3.44 15.06 -1.66
CA LEU A 452 2.38 14.11 -1.36
C LEU A 452 1.02 14.73 -1.64
N GLY A 453 0.23 14.05 -2.45
CA GLY A 453 -1.15 14.39 -2.74
C GLY A 453 -2.08 14.19 -1.53
N ASN A 454 -3.36 14.26 -1.77
CA ASN A 454 -4.37 14.11 -0.73
C ASN A 454 -5.50 13.21 -1.22
N MET A 455 -5.64 12.04 -0.59
CA MET A 455 -6.66 11.03 -0.88
C MET A 455 -8.11 11.59 -0.81
N VAL A 456 -8.33 12.71 -0.11
CA VAL A 456 -9.65 13.40 -0.10
C VAL A 456 -10.09 13.79 -1.51
N ASN A 457 -9.14 13.99 -2.44
CA ASN A 457 -9.45 14.31 -3.83
C ASN A 457 -10.11 13.16 -4.60
N ASP A 458 -10.02 11.93 -4.12
CA ASP A 458 -10.67 10.76 -4.72
C ASP A 458 -12.15 10.65 -4.38
N PHE A 459 -12.61 11.49 -3.46
CA PHE A 459 -13.97 11.45 -2.95
C PHE A 459 -14.82 12.64 -3.42
N ASP A 460 -16.11 12.39 -3.60
CA ASP A 460 -17.15 13.40 -3.59
C ASP A 460 -18.10 13.13 -2.41
N PHE A 461 -17.78 13.74 -1.29
CA PHE A 461 -18.61 13.60 -0.08
C PHE A 461 -20.00 14.24 -0.18
N ASN A 462 -20.31 14.95 -1.26
CA ASN A 462 -21.63 15.53 -1.50
C ASN A 462 -22.54 14.63 -2.32
N GLN A 463 -21.99 13.61 -2.97
CA GLN A 463 -22.79 12.65 -3.72
C GLN A 463 -23.68 11.78 -2.81
N SER A 464 -24.73 11.22 -3.39
CA SER A 464 -25.44 10.08 -2.76
C SER A 464 -24.50 8.88 -2.73
N PRO A 465 -24.50 8.09 -1.64
CA PRO A 465 -23.66 6.90 -1.56
C PRO A 465 -23.88 5.98 -2.77
N LEU A 466 -22.79 5.53 -3.39
CA LEU A 466 -22.85 4.55 -4.47
C LEU A 466 -23.32 3.21 -3.93
N ALA A 467 -24.14 2.54 -4.71
CA ALA A 467 -24.56 1.18 -4.38
C ALA A 467 -23.36 0.20 -4.44
N PRO A 468 -23.40 -0.88 -3.64
CA PRO A 468 -22.38 -1.93 -3.72
C PRO A 468 -22.24 -2.51 -5.13
N VAL A 469 -21.02 -2.67 -5.60
CA VAL A 469 -20.66 -3.34 -6.84
C VAL A 469 -20.11 -4.72 -6.52
N LEU A 470 -21.00 -5.70 -6.38
CA LEU A 470 -20.63 -7.07 -6.04
C LEU A 470 -20.18 -7.82 -7.28
N LEU A 471 -18.93 -8.27 -7.29
CA LEU A 471 -18.34 -8.99 -8.40
C LEU A 471 -18.21 -10.50 -8.08
N PRO A 472 -18.19 -11.37 -9.11
CA PRO A 472 -17.93 -12.79 -8.89
C PRO A 472 -16.50 -13.00 -8.38
N THR A 473 -16.33 -13.82 -7.35
CA THR A 473 -15.00 -14.18 -6.82
C THR A 473 -14.21 -15.11 -7.76
N ASN A 474 -14.86 -15.68 -8.75
CA ASN A 474 -14.24 -16.48 -9.80
C ASN A 474 -14.72 -15.97 -11.16
N PRO A 475 -14.24 -14.80 -11.60
CA PRO A 475 -14.61 -14.26 -12.90
C PRO A 475 -14.01 -15.11 -14.01
N PRO A 476 -14.67 -15.23 -15.18
CA PRO A 476 -14.05 -15.85 -16.33
C PRO A 476 -12.86 -15.00 -16.80
N THR A 477 -11.71 -15.65 -17.01
CA THR A 477 -10.49 -15.01 -17.50
C THR A 477 -9.93 -15.75 -18.70
N ASP A 478 -9.09 -15.09 -19.48
CA ASP A 478 -8.38 -15.68 -20.62
C ASP A 478 -7.08 -16.39 -20.21
N SER A 479 -6.71 -16.30 -18.93
CA SER A 479 -5.54 -16.99 -18.39
C SER A 479 -5.71 -18.51 -18.43
N PRO A 480 -4.71 -19.26 -18.87
CA PRO A 480 -4.76 -20.71 -18.79
C PRO A 480 -4.81 -21.17 -17.32
N SER A 481 -5.62 -22.21 -17.04
CA SER A 481 -5.68 -22.78 -15.70
C SER A 481 -4.32 -23.32 -15.28
N ILE A 482 -3.97 -23.11 -14.01
CA ILE A 482 -2.72 -23.63 -13.44
C ILE A 482 -2.71 -25.15 -13.54
N PRO A 483 -1.60 -25.77 -13.98
CA PRO A 483 -1.46 -27.22 -13.95
C PRO A 483 -1.63 -27.76 -12.52
N ALA A 484 -2.41 -28.81 -12.35
CA ALA A 484 -2.68 -29.43 -11.05
C ALA A 484 -1.44 -29.95 -10.30
N ASN A 485 -0.29 -30.00 -10.96
CA ASN A 485 1.00 -30.43 -10.42
C ASN A 485 2.03 -29.30 -10.29
N PHE A 486 1.60 -28.04 -10.34
CA PHE A 486 2.50 -26.92 -10.09
C PHE A 486 2.99 -26.99 -8.64
N ASN A 487 4.28 -27.32 -8.46
CA ASN A 487 4.85 -27.55 -7.13
C ASN A 487 4.94 -26.25 -6.32
N GLY A 488 4.39 -26.29 -5.12
CA GLY A 488 4.46 -25.21 -4.14
C GLY A 488 3.25 -24.30 -4.11
N LEU A 489 2.38 -24.37 -5.12
CA LEU A 489 1.13 -23.59 -5.17
C LEU A 489 -0.10 -24.51 -5.18
N GLY A 490 -0.04 -25.61 -4.45
CA GLY A 490 -1.24 -26.37 -4.17
C GLY A 490 -2.26 -25.48 -3.45
N PRO A 491 -3.56 -25.82 -3.52
CA PRO A 491 -4.53 -25.09 -2.71
C PRO A 491 -3.99 -25.03 -1.28
N CYS A 492 -3.86 -23.85 -0.74
CA CYS A 492 -3.35 -23.67 0.61
C CYS A 492 -4.16 -24.53 1.56
N VAL A 493 -3.53 -25.56 2.18
CA VAL A 493 -4.20 -26.45 3.12
C VAL A 493 -4.49 -25.64 4.37
N GLY A 494 -5.71 -25.15 4.49
CA GLY A 494 -6.15 -24.27 5.58
C GLY A 494 -6.36 -22.82 5.16
N CYS A 495 -5.99 -22.40 3.94
CA CYS A 495 -6.41 -21.14 3.37
C CYS A 495 -7.82 -21.29 2.84
N THR A 496 -8.79 -20.65 3.45
CA THR A 496 -10.09 -20.47 2.85
C THR A 496 -10.08 -19.17 2.05
N ALA A 497 -9.62 -19.22 0.82
CA ALA A 497 -9.79 -18.14 -0.16
C ALA A 497 -11.28 -17.84 -0.42
N THR A 498 -12.16 -18.69 0.04
CA THR A 498 -13.59 -18.50 -0.02
C THR A 498 -14.12 -18.18 1.38
N PRO A 499 -14.77 -17.01 1.59
CA PRO A 499 -15.57 -16.84 2.78
C PRO A 499 -16.48 -18.04 2.93
N PRO A 500 -16.73 -18.54 4.13
CA PRO A 500 -17.70 -19.62 4.31
C PRO A 500 -18.97 -19.21 3.58
N SER A 501 -19.40 -20.04 2.62
CA SER A 501 -20.65 -19.83 1.90
C SER A 501 -21.75 -19.57 2.91
N THR A 502 -22.38 -18.42 2.82
CA THR A 502 -23.47 -17.95 3.67
C THR A 502 -24.62 -18.94 3.71
#